data_279a43a042f8e5d8f0aa9bca6544bdd3
#
_entry.id   279a43a042f8e5d8f0aa9bca6544bdd3
#
_cell.length_a   1.000
_cell.length_b   1.000
_cell.length_c   1.000
_cell.angle_alpha   90.00
_cell.angle_beta   90.00
_cell.angle_gamma   90.00
#
_symmetry.space_group_name_H-M   'P 1'
#
loop_
_entity.id
_entity.type
_entity.pdbx_description
1 polymer ?
#
loop_
_entity_poly.entity_id
_entity_poly.type
_entity_poly.pdbx_seq_one_letter_code
_entity_poly.pdbx_strand_id
1 'polypeptide(L)'
;MLQPKRVTWRRNHRWSYEGVATRCNKVSFGTWGLEATQGNYVTDHQIEAARIVLSRYTRKGGKFWIRVFPQLGRTKKPAQVRMGSGKGSIDGWAAVVKKGTIMFEVGGLPDKDAQEALRQAGFKLNVTSKPVKKGEEVVLK
;
A
#
# COMPACT_ATOMS: atom_id res chain seq x y z
N MET A 1 4.59 1.35 -13.80
CA MET A 1 4.07 1.18 -12.45
C MET A 1 4.79 0.05 -11.73
N LEU A 2 4.65 -0.05 -10.42
CA LEU A 2 5.31 -1.08 -9.63
C LEU A 2 4.74 -2.45 -9.98
N GLN A 3 5.61 -3.36 -10.40
CA GLN A 3 5.24 -4.76 -10.68
C GLN A 3 6.46 -5.65 -10.44
N PRO A 4 6.27 -6.94 -10.11
CA PRO A 4 7.39 -7.87 -9.96
C PRO A 4 8.14 -8.03 -11.29
N LYS A 5 9.46 -7.98 -11.25
CA LYS A 5 10.31 -8.24 -12.43
C LYS A 5 10.27 -9.71 -12.83
N ARG A 6 10.17 -10.61 -11.86
CA ARG A 6 10.11 -12.05 -12.04
C ARG A 6 9.12 -12.66 -11.06
N VAL A 7 8.27 -13.55 -11.54
CA VAL A 7 7.33 -14.33 -10.73
C VAL A 7 7.48 -15.81 -11.06
N THR A 8 7.51 -16.65 -10.02
CA THR A 8 7.53 -18.10 -10.17
C THR A 8 6.16 -18.61 -10.65
N TRP A 9 5.08 -18.06 -10.10
CA TRP A 9 3.70 -18.43 -10.38
C TRP A 9 2.88 -17.21 -10.80
N ARG A 10 2.39 -17.19 -12.03
CA ARG A 10 1.59 -16.06 -12.54
C ARG A 10 0.15 -16.06 -12.03
N ARG A 11 -0.44 -17.23 -11.80
CA ARG A 11 -1.86 -17.39 -11.43
C ARG A 11 -1.98 -17.88 -9.99
N ASN A 12 -1.63 -17.02 -9.06
CA ASN A 12 -1.71 -17.33 -7.62
C ASN A 12 -3.16 -17.46 -7.15
N HIS A 13 -3.36 -18.23 -6.09
CA HIS A 13 -4.57 -18.15 -5.30
C HIS A 13 -4.70 -16.76 -4.67
N ARG A 14 -5.94 -16.38 -4.35
CA ARG A 14 -6.20 -15.11 -3.69
C ARG A 14 -5.69 -15.15 -2.25
N TRP A 15 -4.79 -14.25 -1.90
CA TRP A 15 -4.31 -14.09 -0.53
C TRP A 15 -5.30 -13.27 0.29
N SER A 16 -5.61 -13.72 1.50
CA SER A 16 -6.50 -12.99 2.40
C SER A 16 -5.82 -11.75 2.99
N TYR A 17 -6.56 -10.66 3.05
CA TYR A 17 -6.20 -9.44 3.77
C TYR A 17 -6.79 -9.39 5.18
N GLU A 18 -7.50 -10.44 5.60
CA GLU A 18 -8.10 -10.53 6.93
C GLU A 18 -7.04 -10.67 8.02
N GLY A 19 -7.41 -10.26 9.23
CA GLY A 19 -6.53 -10.30 10.39
C GLY A 19 -5.66 -9.05 10.53
N VAL A 20 -4.72 -9.12 11.48
CA VAL A 20 -3.83 -8.02 11.85
C VAL A 20 -2.42 -8.30 11.31
N ALA A 21 -1.73 -7.24 10.90
CA ALA A 21 -0.37 -7.35 10.41
C ALA A 21 0.60 -7.71 11.54
N THR A 22 1.37 -8.76 11.35
CA THR A 22 2.46 -9.18 12.24
C THR A 22 3.82 -8.65 11.79
N ARG A 23 3.93 -8.26 10.52
CA ARG A 23 5.12 -7.66 9.92
C ARG A 23 4.77 -6.30 9.32
N CYS A 24 5.77 -5.43 9.20
CA CYS A 24 5.59 -4.08 8.67
C CYS A 24 4.51 -3.26 9.43
N ASN A 25 4.41 -3.47 10.74
CA ASN A 25 3.46 -2.83 11.63
C ASN A 25 4.08 -1.69 12.47
N LYS A 26 5.36 -1.38 12.23
CA LYS A 26 6.10 -0.31 12.92
C LYS A 26 6.78 0.61 11.92
N VAL A 27 6.87 1.88 12.26
CA VAL A 27 7.64 2.88 11.51
C VAL A 27 9.13 2.62 11.74
N SER A 28 9.87 2.36 10.67
CA SER A 28 11.29 1.98 10.74
C SER A 28 12.21 3.07 10.20
N PHE A 29 11.91 3.62 9.05
CA PHE A 29 12.80 4.53 8.30
C PHE A 29 12.51 6.00 8.55
N GLY A 30 11.23 6.39 8.62
CA GLY A 30 10.80 7.75 8.80
C GLY A 30 10.53 8.13 10.25
N THR A 31 10.02 9.36 10.46
CA THR A 31 9.48 9.85 11.72
C THR A 31 7.97 9.65 11.82
N TRP A 32 7.29 9.64 10.67
CA TRP A 32 5.86 9.43 10.54
C TRP A 32 5.56 8.31 9.54
N GLY A 33 4.50 7.55 9.78
CA GLY A 33 4.02 6.49 8.91
C GLY A 33 2.51 6.57 8.67
N LEU A 34 2.06 6.01 7.56
CA LEU A 34 0.64 5.85 7.23
C LEU A 34 0.22 4.42 7.55
N GLU A 35 -0.52 4.26 8.64
CA GLU A 35 -1.03 2.95 9.10
C GLU A 35 -2.41 2.66 8.50
N ALA A 36 -2.59 1.45 7.98
CA ALA A 36 -3.87 0.95 7.53
C ALA A 36 -4.74 0.56 8.73
N THR A 37 -5.91 1.17 8.87
CA THR A 37 -6.89 0.82 9.91
C THR A 37 -7.81 -0.32 9.48
N GLN A 38 -7.82 -0.63 8.19
CA GLN A 38 -8.65 -1.66 7.57
C GLN A 38 -7.83 -2.43 6.53
N GLY A 39 -8.10 -3.71 6.36
CA GLY A 39 -7.42 -4.54 5.35
C GLY A 39 -8.10 -4.42 3.98
N ASN A 40 -7.30 -4.41 2.91
CA ASN A 40 -7.80 -4.49 1.53
C ASN A 40 -6.65 -4.77 0.54
N TYR A 41 -6.99 -4.91 -0.74
CA TYR A 41 -6.04 -4.95 -1.85
C TYR A 41 -5.79 -3.54 -2.38
N VAL A 42 -4.54 -3.10 -2.34
CA VAL A 42 -4.13 -1.79 -2.88
C VAL A 42 -3.45 -2.01 -4.23
N THR A 43 -3.99 -1.40 -5.28
CA THR A 43 -3.46 -1.56 -6.63
C THR A 43 -2.17 -0.76 -6.83
N ASP A 44 -1.37 -1.16 -7.82
CA ASP A 44 -0.17 -0.45 -8.23
C ASP A 44 -0.45 1.01 -8.64
N HIS A 45 -1.59 1.26 -9.29
CA HIS A 45 -2.04 2.61 -9.66
C HIS A 45 -2.31 3.49 -8.43
N GLN A 46 -2.91 2.93 -7.38
CA GLN A 46 -3.17 3.65 -6.12
C GLN A 46 -1.87 3.98 -5.39
N ILE A 47 -0.94 3.03 -5.34
CA ILE A 47 0.40 3.25 -4.74
C ILE A 47 1.12 4.38 -5.49
N GLU A 48 1.07 4.39 -6.81
CA GLU A 48 1.69 5.44 -7.62
C GLU A 48 1.02 6.80 -7.40
N ALA A 49 -0.30 6.86 -7.30
CA ALA A 49 -1.02 8.10 -7.00
C ALA A 49 -0.63 8.67 -5.62
N ALA A 50 -0.51 7.82 -4.61
CA ALA A 50 -0.03 8.22 -3.28
C ALA A 50 1.44 8.67 -3.31
N ARG A 51 2.30 7.97 -4.05
CA ARG A 51 3.71 8.35 -4.25
C ARG A 51 3.87 9.75 -4.82
N ILE A 52 3.07 10.10 -5.83
CA ILE A 52 3.11 11.43 -6.45
C ILE A 52 2.77 12.52 -5.41
N VAL A 53 1.79 12.29 -4.57
CA VAL A 53 1.43 13.23 -3.49
C VAL A 53 2.60 13.40 -2.52
N LEU A 54 3.18 12.31 -2.03
CA LEU A 54 4.31 12.36 -1.10
C LEU A 54 5.53 13.03 -1.72
N SER A 55 5.83 12.76 -2.99
CA SER A 55 6.92 13.39 -3.73
C SER A 55 6.79 14.93 -3.79
N ARG A 56 5.58 15.46 -3.91
CA ARG A 56 5.34 16.91 -3.91
C ARG A 56 5.67 17.55 -2.56
N TYR A 57 5.26 16.92 -1.46
CA TYR A 57 5.52 17.41 -0.11
C TYR A 57 7.01 17.29 0.27
N THR A 58 7.69 16.23 -0.15
CA THR A 58 9.09 15.98 0.22
C THR A 58 10.10 16.69 -0.69
N ARG A 59 9.66 17.36 -1.76
CA ARG A 59 10.53 18.00 -2.75
C ARG A 59 11.51 19.03 -2.16
N LYS A 60 11.16 19.69 -1.06
CA LYS A 60 11.95 20.74 -0.41
C LYS A 60 12.91 20.25 0.67
N GLY A 61 13.14 18.94 0.82
CA GLY A 61 14.15 18.44 1.76
C GLY A 61 13.74 17.22 2.59
N GLY A 62 12.52 16.72 2.43
CA GLY A 62 12.08 15.47 3.07
C GLY A 62 12.45 14.23 2.26
N LYS A 63 12.26 13.08 2.89
CA LYS A 63 12.34 11.76 2.26
C LYS A 63 11.06 10.98 2.54
N PHE A 64 10.67 10.10 1.63
CA PHE A 64 9.59 9.15 1.85
C PHE A 64 10.00 7.74 1.42
N TRP A 65 9.36 6.76 2.01
CA TRP A 65 9.57 5.34 1.72
C TRP A 65 8.24 4.65 1.47
N ILE A 66 8.19 3.82 0.44
CA ILE A 66 7.05 2.96 0.14
C ILE A 66 7.33 1.61 0.81
N ARG A 67 6.47 1.19 1.74
CA ARG A 67 6.62 -0.05 2.52
C ARG A 67 5.79 -1.21 1.96
N VAL A 68 4.93 -0.96 0.99
CA VAL A 68 4.08 -1.95 0.34
C VAL A 68 4.50 -2.16 -1.10
N PHE A 69 4.40 -3.39 -1.58
CA PHE A 69 4.72 -3.74 -2.95
C PHE A 69 3.60 -4.61 -3.56
N PRO A 70 3.13 -4.32 -4.77
CA PRO A 70 2.06 -5.08 -5.42
C PRO A 70 2.61 -6.40 -5.99
N GLN A 71 2.55 -7.48 -5.20
CA GLN A 71 3.03 -8.81 -5.57
C GLN A 71 1.93 -9.73 -6.08
N LEU A 72 0.67 -9.48 -5.73
CA LEU A 72 -0.45 -10.32 -6.13
C LEU A 72 -0.93 -9.97 -7.53
N GLY A 73 -0.81 -10.91 -8.46
CA GLY A 73 -1.37 -10.78 -9.80
C GLY A 73 -2.90 -10.89 -9.77
N ARG A 74 -3.59 -9.85 -10.18
CA ARG A 74 -5.04 -9.84 -10.35
C ARG A 74 -5.38 -10.27 -11.76
N THR A 75 -6.24 -11.29 -11.89
CA THR A 75 -6.68 -11.80 -13.19
C THR A 75 -8.05 -11.26 -13.55
N LYS A 76 -8.26 -11.02 -14.84
CA LYS A 76 -9.53 -10.58 -15.39
C LYS A 76 -9.79 -11.27 -16.72
N LYS A 77 -11.02 -11.64 -16.97
CA LYS A 77 -11.45 -12.11 -18.29
C LYS A 77 -11.95 -10.95 -19.15
N PRO A 78 -11.81 -10.99 -20.47
CA PRO A 78 -12.42 -10.00 -21.35
C PRO A 78 -13.95 -9.93 -21.17
N ALA A 79 -14.55 -8.77 -21.44
CA ALA A 79 -15.96 -8.52 -21.16
C ALA A 79 -16.93 -9.44 -21.93
N GLN A 80 -16.55 -9.91 -23.11
CA GLN A 80 -17.39 -10.73 -23.98
C GLN A 80 -17.16 -12.24 -23.85
N VAL A 81 -16.28 -12.66 -22.95
CA VAL A 81 -15.98 -14.08 -22.72
C VAL A 81 -16.95 -14.68 -21.71
N ARG A 82 -17.53 -15.84 -22.05
CA ARG A 82 -18.42 -16.59 -21.14
C ARG A 82 -17.64 -17.12 -19.91
N MET A 83 -18.38 -17.40 -18.84
CA MET A 83 -17.84 -18.04 -17.65
C MET A 83 -17.36 -19.47 -17.96
N GLY A 84 -16.32 -19.92 -17.24
CA GLY A 84 -15.71 -21.24 -17.46
C GLY A 84 -14.43 -21.19 -18.29
N SER A 85 -13.91 -22.34 -18.67
CA SER A 85 -12.69 -22.52 -19.50
C SER A 85 -11.40 -21.92 -18.89
N GLY A 86 -11.29 -21.95 -17.56
CA GLY A 86 -10.08 -21.60 -16.84
C GLY A 86 -10.00 -20.16 -16.33
N LYS A 87 -8.94 -19.89 -15.59
CA LYS A 87 -8.64 -18.59 -14.99
C LYS A 87 -8.15 -17.58 -16.03
N GLY A 88 -8.59 -16.34 -15.95
CA GLY A 88 -8.18 -15.28 -16.86
C GLY A 88 -6.69 -14.93 -16.78
N SER A 89 -6.25 -14.08 -17.70
CA SER A 89 -4.88 -13.54 -17.71
C SER A 89 -4.69 -12.47 -16.64
N ILE A 90 -3.44 -12.20 -16.27
CA ILE A 90 -3.11 -11.10 -15.34
C ILE A 90 -3.44 -9.76 -16.02
N ASP A 91 -4.26 -8.96 -15.36
CA ASP A 91 -4.68 -7.62 -15.76
C ASP A 91 -3.96 -6.51 -14.96
N GLY A 92 -3.52 -6.81 -13.75
CA GLY A 92 -2.83 -5.85 -12.91
C GLY A 92 -2.25 -6.50 -11.66
N TRP A 93 -1.60 -5.69 -10.86
CA TRP A 93 -0.95 -6.11 -9.62
C TRP A 93 -1.54 -5.39 -8.42
N ALA A 94 -1.56 -6.05 -7.28
CA ALA A 94 -2.03 -5.48 -6.03
C ALA A 94 -1.17 -5.91 -4.84
N ALA A 95 -1.04 -5.02 -3.87
CA ALA A 95 -0.50 -5.34 -2.56
C ALA A 95 -1.62 -5.79 -1.63
N VAL A 96 -1.38 -6.83 -0.86
CA VAL A 96 -2.29 -7.30 0.18
C VAL A 96 -1.95 -6.56 1.46
N VAL A 97 -2.82 -5.65 1.88
CA VAL A 97 -2.65 -4.84 3.08
C VAL A 97 -3.58 -5.36 4.16
N LYS A 98 -3.03 -5.67 5.33
CA LYS A 98 -3.77 -6.05 6.54
C LYS A 98 -3.90 -4.84 7.47
N LYS A 99 -4.87 -4.89 8.37
CA LYS A 99 -5.01 -3.90 9.44
C LYS A 99 -3.70 -3.78 10.23
N GLY A 100 -3.25 -2.55 10.49
CA GLY A 100 -1.99 -2.27 11.20
C GLY A 100 -0.74 -2.22 10.32
N THR A 101 -0.85 -2.44 9.01
CA THR A 101 0.30 -2.32 8.10
C THR A 101 0.70 -0.87 7.90
N ILE A 102 1.98 -0.56 8.03
CA ILE A 102 2.54 0.74 7.63
C ILE A 102 2.79 0.70 6.12
N MET A 103 2.04 1.52 5.38
CA MET A 103 2.09 1.55 3.91
C MET A 103 3.14 2.50 3.37
N PHE A 104 3.28 3.66 3.99
CA PHE A 104 4.23 4.70 3.61
C PHE A 104 4.87 5.29 4.85
N GLU A 105 6.09 5.77 4.72
CA GLU A 105 6.79 6.50 5.77
C GLU A 105 7.33 7.82 5.22
N VAL A 106 7.41 8.84 6.06
CA VAL A 106 7.94 10.15 5.73
C VAL A 106 8.90 10.60 6.83
N GLY A 107 9.98 11.25 6.43
CA GLY A 107 10.97 11.83 7.34
C GLY A 107 11.55 13.14 6.80
N GLY A 108 12.13 13.93 7.69
CA GLY A 108 12.76 15.20 7.31
C GLY A 108 11.78 16.35 7.05
N LEU A 109 10.50 16.20 7.45
CA LEU A 109 9.49 17.26 7.37
C LEU A 109 9.03 17.66 8.77
N PRO A 110 8.54 18.91 8.96
CA PRO A 110 7.83 19.31 10.16
C PRO A 110 6.62 18.40 10.42
N ASP A 111 6.28 18.15 11.67
CA ASP A 111 5.22 17.22 12.07
C ASP A 111 3.87 17.52 11.39
N LYS A 112 3.49 18.79 11.30
CA LYS A 112 2.24 19.21 10.63
C LYS A 112 2.21 18.86 9.15
N ASP A 113 3.30 19.15 8.45
CA ASP A 113 3.41 18.88 7.01
C ASP A 113 3.49 17.37 6.73
N ALA A 114 4.18 16.62 7.59
CA ALA A 114 4.25 15.16 7.49
C ALA A 114 2.88 14.51 7.68
N GLN A 115 2.10 14.94 8.68
CA GLN A 115 0.73 14.46 8.89
C GLN A 115 -0.17 14.77 7.71
N GLU A 116 -0.14 16.00 7.21
CA GLU A 116 -0.98 16.41 6.08
C GLU A 116 -0.58 15.66 4.80
N ALA A 117 0.72 15.50 4.53
CA ALA A 117 1.20 14.72 3.39
C ALA A 117 0.69 13.27 3.42
N LEU A 118 0.77 12.61 4.57
CA LEU A 118 0.29 11.23 4.75
C LEU A 118 -1.23 11.15 4.66
N ARG A 119 -1.96 12.12 5.20
CA ARG A 119 -3.41 12.20 5.07
C ARG A 119 -3.84 12.33 3.61
N GLN A 120 -3.22 13.24 2.87
CA GLN A 120 -3.49 13.43 1.44
C GLN A 120 -3.13 12.20 0.60
N ALA A 121 -2.04 11.51 0.94
CA ALA A 121 -1.69 10.24 0.32
C ALA A 121 -2.73 9.15 0.64
N GLY A 122 -3.24 9.10 1.85
CA GLY A 122 -4.30 8.18 2.27
C GLY A 122 -5.58 8.29 1.44
N PHE A 123 -5.96 9.49 1.01
CA PHE A 123 -7.14 9.71 0.14
C PHE A 123 -6.98 9.11 -1.27
N LYS A 124 -5.78 8.74 -1.68
CA LYS A 124 -5.54 8.05 -2.97
C LYS A 124 -5.65 6.53 -2.88
N LEU A 125 -5.81 6.01 -1.67
CA LEU A 125 -5.90 4.57 -1.40
C LEU A 125 -7.36 4.17 -1.16
N ASN A 126 -7.65 2.92 -1.43
CA ASN A 126 -8.96 2.31 -1.11
C ASN A 126 -9.01 1.70 0.29
N VAL A 127 -8.06 2.07 1.13
CA VAL A 127 -7.93 1.60 2.52
C VAL A 127 -8.03 2.80 3.44
N THR A 128 -8.85 2.69 4.47
CA THR A 128 -8.86 3.68 5.55
C THR A 128 -7.55 3.64 6.29
N SER A 129 -6.96 4.81 6.50
CA SER A 129 -5.63 4.94 7.07
C SER A 129 -5.52 6.15 7.98
N LYS A 130 -4.56 6.11 8.89
CA LYS A 130 -4.24 7.20 9.80
C LYS A 130 -2.73 7.45 9.83
N PRO A 131 -2.28 8.70 9.93
CA PRO A 131 -0.89 9.01 10.21
C PRO A 131 -0.55 8.62 11.66
N VAL A 132 0.59 7.97 11.86
CA VAL A 132 1.12 7.59 13.18
C VAL A 132 2.56 8.04 13.30
N LYS A 133 2.94 8.54 14.49
CA LYS A 133 4.31 8.91 14.78
C LYS A 133 5.11 7.67 15.21
N LYS A 134 6.39 7.65 14.92
CA LYS A 134 7.28 6.57 15.34
C LYS A 134 7.24 6.40 16.86
N GLY A 135 6.93 5.20 17.34
CA GLY A 135 6.78 4.89 18.76
C GLY A 135 5.33 5.01 19.29
N GLU A 136 4.39 5.53 18.48
CA GLU A 136 2.96 5.63 18.82
C GLU A 136 2.12 4.58 18.06
N GLU A 137 2.78 3.63 17.41
CA GLU A 137 2.09 2.58 16.68
C GLU A 137 1.24 1.74 17.65
N VAL A 138 -0.02 1.58 17.31
CA VAL A 138 -0.92 0.75 18.10
C VAL A 138 -0.52 -0.71 17.89
N VAL A 139 0.15 -1.28 18.87
CA VAL A 139 0.33 -2.72 18.98
C VAL A 139 -1.05 -3.29 19.31
N LEU A 140 -1.79 -3.66 18.29
CA LEU A 140 -3.05 -4.40 18.48
C LEU A 140 -2.68 -5.77 19.05
N LYS A 141 -2.92 -5.92 20.34
CA LYS A 141 -2.92 -7.23 21.02
C LYS A 141 -4.04 -8.10 20.49
#